data_e371fc81deb9d406ac643b8f0fd310c7
#
_entry.id   e371fc81deb9d406ac643b8f0fd310c7
#
_cell.length_a   1.000
_cell.length_b   1.000
_cell.length_c   1.000
_cell.angle_alpha   90.00
_cell.angle_beta   90.00
_cell.angle_gamma   90.00
#
_symmetry.space_group_name_H-M   'P 1'
#
loop_
_entity.id
_entity.type
_entity.pdbx_description
1 polymer ?
#
loop_
_entity_poly.entity_id
_entity_poly.type
_entity_poly.pdbx_seq_one_letter_code
_entity_poly.pdbx_strand_id
1 'polypeptide(L)'
;MKTKIQPTHDMTTKTQTPAVNKPLLKLGLDVDLQQITVTVQCDHQHPQPAQSFTVVRLIQWVREQVAAGHRVCTVYESCGFGYTLHHQLVAAGARSLVISPVRLHTERRRKNDRLDARALCLRLSRYLDGQKDELPTIRIPTVAEQQRRELGRQRQFWHKQVRQLENHGRALRLEHELKTLPAGWAGPRKWQRLLPELSDFLRPHLEPLRAQIASAKVQLARLSDQIESLVTEAPLPKGLGRLTLSLLDGEVCDWHRFKHRKAPGSYTGCCPSEHTSGTNVRQGSIDRHGNKHVRVLLVEAVWRLLRYQPLWHARTKFIQRMTTANALKKKTVVALARQLAVDLWRWRTGRC
;
A
#
# COMPACT_ATOMS: atom_id res chain seq x y z
N MET A 1 66.81 -34.85 41.10
CA MET A 1 66.77 -34.39 39.73
C MET A 1 65.76 -35.22 38.96
N LYS A 2 64.59 -34.69 38.65
CA LYS A 2 63.56 -35.37 37.84
C LYS A 2 63.28 -34.50 36.64
N THR A 3 63.73 -34.91 35.48
CA THR A 3 63.56 -34.24 34.19
C THR A 3 62.14 -34.56 33.69
N LYS A 4 61.31 -33.50 33.51
CA LYS A 4 59.99 -33.58 32.89
C LYS A 4 60.12 -33.46 31.38
N ILE A 5 59.67 -34.48 30.65
CA ILE A 5 59.49 -34.47 29.21
C ILE A 5 58.15 -33.78 28.91
N GLN A 6 58.17 -32.73 28.09
CA GLN A 6 56.97 -32.10 27.52
C GLN A 6 56.51 -32.83 26.25
N PRO A 7 55.19 -32.99 26.02
CA PRO A 7 54.72 -33.55 24.78
C PRO A 7 54.67 -32.47 23.67
N THR A 8 55.14 -32.84 22.51
CA THR A 8 55.11 -32.07 21.26
C THR A 8 53.68 -31.91 20.79
N HIS A 9 53.25 -30.64 20.59
CA HIS A 9 52.00 -30.27 20.01
C HIS A 9 52.05 -30.53 18.49
N ASP A 10 51.27 -31.49 18.03
CA ASP A 10 51.03 -31.78 16.62
C ASP A 10 50.06 -30.69 16.06
N MET A 11 50.58 -29.72 15.29
CA MET A 11 49.82 -28.71 14.60
C MET A 11 49.26 -29.28 13.29
N THR A 12 48.13 -29.97 13.37
CA THR A 12 47.31 -30.27 12.19
C THR A 12 46.63 -28.99 11.71
N THR A 13 47.28 -28.31 10.79
CA THR A 13 46.69 -27.19 10.02
C THR A 13 45.51 -27.75 9.20
N LYS A 14 44.29 -27.54 9.71
CA LYS A 14 43.09 -27.71 8.92
C LYS A 14 43.10 -26.63 7.84
N THR A 15 43.48 -27.01 6.65
CA THR A 15 43.30 -26.20 5.42
C THR A 15 41.80 -25.96 5.24
N GLN A 16 41.32 -24.80 5.67
CA GLN A 16 39.98 -24.32 5.32
C GLN A 16 39.99 -24.09 3.80
N THR A 17 39.32 -24.96 3.06
CA THR A 17 39.00 -24.73 1.65
C THR A 17 38.33 -23.40 1.52
N PRO A 18 38.81 -22.45 0.70
CA PRO A 18 38.18 -21.13 0.56
C PRO A 18 36.75 -21.38 0.05
N ALA A 19 35.77 -20.82 0.76
CA ALA A 19 34.39 -20.84 0.35
C ALA A 19 34.31 -20.30 -1.07
N VAL A 20 34.02 -21.12 -2.05
CA VAL A 20 33.84 -20.76 -3.45
C VAL A 20 32.76 -19.67 -3.47
N ASN A 21 33.18 -18.44 -3.67
CA ASN A 21 32.28 -17.30 -3.67
C ASN A 21 31.39 -17.41 -4.93
N LYS A 22 30.17 -17.96 -4.78
CA LYS A 22 29.27 -18.22 -5.88
C LYS A 22 28.95 -16.92 -6.63
N PRO A 23 29.03 -16.87 -7.97
CA PRO A 23 28.77 -15.67 -8.76
C PRO A 23 27.41 -15.05 -8.45
N LEU A 24 27.36 -13.73 -8.41
CA LEU A 24 26.15 -12.96 -8.14
C LEU A 24 25.58 -12.39 -9.44
N LEU A 25 24.43 -12.88 -9.87
CA LEU A 25 23.67 -12.35 -10.99
C LEU A 25 22.73 -11.25 -10.52
N LYS A 26 22.91 -10.05 -11.04
CA LYS A 26 22.10 -8.85 -10.75
C LYS A 26 21.20 -8.59 -11.95
N LEU A 27 19.90 -8.57 -11.76
CA LEU A 27 18.90 -8.41 -12.81
C LEU A 27 18.10 -7.14 -12.60
N GLY A 28 18.15 -6.23 -13.57
CA GLY A 28 17.21 -5.11 -13.69
C GLY A 28 16.07 -5.51 -14.62
N LEU A 29 14.83 -5.40 -14.14
CA LEU A 29 13.65 -5.83 -14.88
C LEU A 29 12.75 -4.64 -15.17
N ASP A 30 12.46 -4.40 -16.44
CA ASP A 30 11.36 -3.54 -16.85
C ASP A 30 10.16 -4.43 -17.22
N VAL A 31 9.07 -4.28 -16.44
CA VAL A 31 7.96 -5.23 -16.44
C VAL A 31 6.79 -4.68 -17.23
N ASP A 32 6.46 -5.35 -18.32
CA ASP A 32 5.25 -5.14 -19.11
C ASP A 32 4.32 -6.37 -19.02
N LEU A 33 3.08 -6.22 -19.50
CA LEU A 33 2.05 -7.25 -19.44
C LEU A 33 2.44 -8.53 -20.20
N GLN A 34 3.05 -8.40 -21.36
CA GLN A 34 3.38 -9.52 -22.24
C GLN A 34 4.82 -9.99 -22.07
N GLN A 35 5.74 -9.07 -21.90
CA GLN A 35 7.17 -9.35 -21.85
C GLN A 35 7.86 -8.55 -20.76
N ILE A 36 8.94 -9.11 -20.25
CA ILE A 36 9.81 -8.46 -19.28
C ILE A 36 11.16 -8.23 -19.96
N THR A 37 11.58 -6.98 -20.05
CA THR A 37 12.91 -6.63 -20.51
C THR A 37 13.90 -6.76 -19.36
N VAL A 38 14.91 -7.60 -19.55
CA VAL A 38 15.87 -7.99 -18.52
C VAL A 38 17.28 -7.60 -18.93
N THR A 39 17.97 -6.87 -18.07
CA THR A 39 19.43 -6.68 -18.17
C THR A 39 20.11 -7.46 -17.05
N VAL A 40 21.08 -8.28 -17.39
CA VAL A 40 21.84 -9.11 -16.44
C VAL A 40 23.26 -8.56 -16.27
N GLN A 41 23.76 -8.53 -15.04
CA GLN A 41 25.14 -8.25 -14.70
C GLN A 41 25.67 -9.36 -13.78
N CYS A 42 26.79 -9.96 -14.15
CA CYS A 42 27.49 -10.93 -13.31
C CYS A 42 28.57 -10.21 -12.49
N ASP A 43 28.51 -10.32 -11.18
CA ASP A 43 29.41 -9.65 -10.22
C ASP A 43 29.63 -8.18 -10.56
N HIS A 44 30.85 -7.76 -10.90
CA HIS A 44 31.21 -6.41 -11.29
C HIS A 44 31.49 -6.26 -12.79
N GLN A 45 31.14 -7.25 -13.61
CA GLN A 45 31.29 -7.17 -15.06
C GLN A 45 30.35 -6.12 -15.68
N HIS A 46 30.56 -5.79 -16.95
CA HIS A 46 29.61 -4.93 -17.66
C HIS A 46 28.23 -5.58 -17.80
N PRO A 47 27.14 -4.81 -17.65
CA PRO A 47 25.80 -5.32 -17.91
C PRO A 47 25.67 -5.84 -19.33
N GLN A 48 25.13 -7.03 -19.47
CA GLN A 48 24.85 -7.64 -20.77
C GLN A 48 23.76 -6.88 -21.53
N PRO A 49 23.67 -7.04 -22.85
CA PRO A 49 22.57 -6.50 -23.64
C PRO A 49 21.21 -6.96 -23.09
N ALA A 50 20.24 -6.08 -23.13
CA ALA A 50 18.89 -6.38 -22.65
C ALA A 50 18.24 -7.48 -23.51
N GLN A 51 17.58 -8.43 -22.85
CA GLN A 51 16.85 -9.54 -23.44
C GLN A 51 15.38 -9.47 -23.04
N SER A 52 14.49 -9.99 -23.87
CA SER A 52 13.05 -10.08 -23.56
C SER A 52 12.68 -11.50 -23.13
N PHE A 53 11.92 -11.60 -22.05
CA PHE A 53 11.42 -12.86 -21.51
C PHE A 53 9.92 -12.79 -21.31
N THR A 54 9.21 -13.90 -21.51
CA THR A 54 7.90 -14.09 -20.89
C THR A 54 8.10 -14.36 -19.39
N VAL A 55 7.08 -14.10 -18.56
CA VAL A 55 7.13 -14.38 -17.11
C VAL A 55 7.55 -15.84 -16.84
N VAL A 56 6.94 -16.78 -17.54
CA VAL A 56 7.21 -18.24 -17.38
C VAL A 56 8.68 -18.53 -17.67
N ARG A 57 9.20 -18.04 -18.78
CA ARG A 57 10.59 -18.29 -19.18
C ARG A 57 11.59 -17.62 -18.25
N LEU A 58 11.29 -16.42 -17.75
CA LEU A 58 12.13 -15.74 -16.76
C LEU A 58 12.23 -16.53 -15.47
N ILE A 59 11.11 -17.02 -14.92
CA ILE A 59 11.09 -17.81 -13.69
C ILE A 59 11.85 -19.13 -13.86
N GLN A 60 11.69 -19.78 -15.01
CA GLN A 60 12.43 -20.99 -15.34
C GLN A 60 13.94 -20.72 -15.42
N TRP A 61 14.34 -19.68 -16.13
CA TRP A 61 15.75 -19.28 -16.25
C TRP A 61 16.36 -18.96 -14.88
N VAL A 62 15.65 -18.25 -14.02
CA VAL A 62 16.10 -17.97 -12.64
C VAL A 62 16.33 -19.26 -11.87
N ARG A 63 15.41 -20.23 -11.95
CA ARG A 63 15.59 -21.56 -11.30
C ARG A 63 16.82 -22.29 -11.82
N GLU A 64 17.05 -22.27 -13.14
CA GLU A 64 18.24 -22.86 -13.77
C GLU A 64 19.53 -22.22 -13.24
N GLN A 65 19.57 -20.87 -13.12
CA GLN A 65 20.75 -20.18 -12.57
C GLN A 65 20.99 -20.49 -11.10
N VAL A 66 19.92 -20.55 -10.29
CA VAL A 66 20.02 -20.90 -8.87
C VAL A 66 20.48 -22.36 -8.72
N ALA A 67 19.97 -23.29 -9.52
CA ALA A 67 20.39 -24.69 -9.54
C ALA A 67 21.86 -24.85 -9.96
N ALA A 68 22.36 -24.01 -10.88
CA ALA A 68 23.77 -23.92 -11.27
C ALA A 68 24.67 -23.33 -10.16
N GLY A 69 24.07 -22.89 -9.04
CA GLY A 69 24.80 -22.37 -7.90
C GLY A 69 25.01 -20.85 -7.89
N HIS A 70 24.42 -20.11 -8.82
CA HIS A 70 24.49 -18.64 -8.81
C HIS A 70 23.60 -18.06 -7.72
N ARG A 71 24.03 -16.95 -7.11
CA ARG A 71 23.17 -16.08 -6.29
C ARG A 71 22.46 -15.11 -7.23
N VAL A 72 21.13 -15.12 -7.25
CA VAL A 72 20.35 -14.25 -8.14
C VAL A 72 19.68 -13.14 -7.32
N CYS A 73 19.89 -11.88 -7.71
CA CYS A 73 19.22 -10.73 -7.14
C CYS A 73 18.53 -9.92 -8.23
N THR A 74 17.24 -9.64 -8.04
CA THR A 74 16.42 -8.93 -9.04
C THR A 74 15.87 -7.63 -8.47
N VAL A 75 15.65 -6.64 -9.34
CA VAL A 75 14.95 -5.39 -9.00
C VAL A 75 14.02 -4.97 -10.12
N TYR A 76 12.83 -4.48 -9.75
CA TYR A 76 11.89 -3.85 -10.68
C TYR A 76 11.06 -2.75 -10.00
N GLU A 77 10.46 -1.88 -10.78
CA GLU A 77 9.55 -0.86 -10.27
C GLU A 77 8.16 -1.42 -9.98
N SER A 78 7.54 -0.99 -8.88
CA SER A 78 6.17 -1.35 -8.58
C SER A 78 5.22 -0.82 -9.65
N CYS A 79 4.46 -1.71 -10.25
CA CYS A 79 3.53 -1.44 -11.35
C CYS A 79 2.12 -1.96 -11.04
N GLY A 80 1.19 -1.74 -11.97
CA GLY A 80 -0.21 -2.16 -11.85
C GLY A 80 -0.43 -3.68 -11.78
N PHE A 81 0.58 -4.50 -12.08
CA PHE A 81 0.48 -5.98 -12.10
C PHE A 81 0.64 -6.62 -10.72
N GLY A 82 0.73 -5.83 -9.66
CA GLY A 82 0.86 -6.34 -8.29
C GLY A 82 2.23 -6.94 -7.97
N TYR A 83 2.25 -7.94 -7.08
CA TYR A 83 3.50 -8.53 -6.56
C TYR A 83 3.66 -10.02 -6.87
N THR A 84 2.84 -10.58 -7.75
CA THR A 84 2.91 -12.00 -8.12
C THR A 84 4.28 -12.37 -8.67
N LEU A 85 4.85 -11.52 -9.53
CA LEU A 85 6.21 -11.72 -10.06
C LEU A 85 7.25 -11.79 -8.94
N HIS A 86 7.18 -10.89 -7.95
CA HIS A 86 8.07 -10.93 -6.79
C HIS A 86 8.00 -12.28 -6.06
N HIS A 87 6.78 -12.75 -5.75
CA HIS A 87 6.59 -14.02 -5.05
C HIS A 87 7.11 -15.22 -5.86
N GLN A 88 6.91 -15.21 -7.18
CA GLN A 88 7.42 -16.25 -8.08
C GLN A 88 8.96 -16.25 -8.15
N LEU A 89 9.59 -15.07 -8.22
CA LEU A 89 11.05 -14.93 -8.21
C LEU A 89 11.65 -15.41 -6.89
N VAL A 90 11.04 -15.07 -5.76
CA VAL A 90 11.45 -15.54 -4.43
C VAL A 90 11.29 -17.05 -4.32
N ALA A 91 10.17 -17.61 -4.79
CA ALA A 91 9.95 -19.06 -4.84
C ALA A 91 10.91 -19.80 -5.78
N ALA A 92 11.47 -19.09 -6.79
CA ALA A 92 12.52 -19.61 -7.66
C ALA A 92 13.93 -19.53 -7.04
N GLY A 93 14.07 -18.99 -5.82
CA GLY A 93 15.33 -18.87 -5.09
C GLY A 93 16.06 -17.53 -5.27
N ALA A 94 15.47 -16.55 -5.97
CA ALA A 94 16.08 -15.25 -6.12
C ALA A 94 15.78 -14.31 -4.92
N ARG A 95 16.71 -13.42 -4.61
CA ARG A 95 16.44 -12.24 -3.80
C ARG A 95 15.79 -11.18 -4.67
N SER A 96 14.48 -10.96 -4.55
CA SER A 96 13.74 -9.98 -5.34
C SER A 96 13.50 -8.69 -4.55
N LEU A 97 13.84 -7.56 -5.15
CA LEU A 97 13.58 -6.22 -4.62
C LEU A 97 12.56 -5.52 -5.50
N VAL A 98 11.65 -4.79 -4.88
CA VAL A 98 10.71 -3.91 -5.59
C VAL A 98 10.88 -2.50 -5.07
N ILE A 99 10.91 -1.54 -5.97
CA ILE A 99 11.08 -0.13 -5.63
C ILE A 99 9.83 0.69 -5.99
N SER A 100 9.65 1.83 -5.36
CA SER A 100 8.69 2.82 -5.83
C SER A 100 9.12 3.35 -7.20
N PRO A 101 8.18 3.72 -8.08
CA PRO A 101 8.53 4.37 -9.33
C PRO A 101 9.40 5.61 -9.08
N VAL A 102 10.56 5.64 -9.68
CA VAL A 102 11.55 6.72 -9.56
C VAL A 102 11.84 7.23 -10.96
N ARG A 103 12.08 8.52 -11.10
CA ARG A 103 12.61 9.04 -12.36
C ARG A 103 14.03 8.48 -12.59
N LEU A 104 14.13 7.50 -13.47
CA LEU A 104 15.39 6.82 -13.78
C LEU A 104 16.35 7.71 -14.58
N HIS A 105 15.81 8.67 -15.34
CA HIS A 105 16.57 9.61 -16.14
C HIS A 105 16.22 11.05 -15.80
N THR A 106 17.22 11.88 -15.58
CA THR A 106 17.08 13.32 -15.32
C THR A 106 16.81 14.13 -16.60
N GLU A 107 17.16 13.59 -17.76
CA GLU A 107 16.96 14.23 -19.05
C GLU A 107 15.70 13.70 -19.75
N ARG A 108 15.06 14.53 -20.60
CA ARG A 108 13.89 14.18 -21.42
C ARG A 108 14.28 13.25 -22.58
N ARG A 109 14.76 12.05 -22.27
CA ARG A 109 15.01 11.01 -23.28
C ARG A 109 13.71 10.25 -23.57
N ARG A 110 13.58 9.78 -24.82
CA ARG A 110 12.47 8.88 -25.19
C ARG A 110 12.50 7.65 -24.26
N LYS A 111 11.35 7.27 -23.75
CA LYS A 111 11.19 6.05 -22.94
C LYS A 111 11.69 4.85 -23.74
N ASN A 112 12.56 4.03 -23.14
CA ASN A 112 13.12 2.83 -23.75
C ASN A 112 13.35 1.78 -22.67
N ASP A 113 12.58 0.71 -22.73
CA ASP A 113 12.55 -0.38 -21.76
C ASP A 113 13.93 -1.01 -21.56
N ARG A 114 14.77 -1.08 -22.63
CA ARG A 114 16.15 -1.58 -22.51
C ARG A 114 17.04 -0.67 -21.65
N LEU A 115 16.86 0.64 -21.79
CA LEU A 115 17.60 1.61 -20.97
C LEU A 115 17.11 1.61 -19.52
N ASP A 116 15.81 1.44 -19.30
CA ASP A 116 15.20 1.38 -17.97
C ASP A 116 15.65 0.11 -17.24
N ALA A 117 15.60 -1.06 -17.87
CA ALA A 117 16.13 -2.30 -17.33
C ALA A 117 17.63 -2.21 -16.99
N ARG A 118 18.43 -1.58 -17.88
CA ARG A 118 19.87 -1.37 -17.63
C ARG A 118 20.12 -0.42 -16.46
N ALA A 119 19.37 0.67 -16.36
CA ALA A 119 19.48 1.63 -15.27
C ALA A 119 19.13 0.98 -13.91
N LEU A 120 18.08 0.15 -13.87
CA LEU A 120 17.71 -0.63 -12.70
C LEU A 120 18.83 -1.61 -12.30
N CYS A 121 19.42 -2.32 -13.25
CA CYS A 121 20.52 -3.25 -13.00
C CYS A 121 21.75 -2.56 -12.38
N LEU A 122 22.15 -1.40 -12.92
CA LEU A 122 23.26 -0.62 -12.39
C LEU A 122 22.99 -0.06 -10.99
N ARG A 123 21.77 0.43 -10.73
CA ARG A 123 21.35 0.87 -9.40
C ARG A 123 21.32 -0.29 -8.41
N LEU A 124 20.90 -1.49 -8.83
CA LEU A 124 20.95 -2.69 -8.01
C LEU A 124 22.40 -3.02 -7.62
N SER A 125 23.34 -2.90 -8.56
CA SER A 125 24.75 -3.11 -8.27
C SER A 125 25.25 -2.17 -7.18
N ARG A 126 25.07 -0.86 -7.33
CA ARG A 126 25.47 0.14 -6.32
C ARG A 126 24.78 -0.08 -4.97
N TYR A 127 23.51 -0.45 -4.97
CA TYR A 127 22.77 -0.77 -3.74
C TYR A 127 23.38 -1.97 -2.99
N LEU A 128 23.79 -3.00 -3.72
CA LEU A 128 24.44 -4.18 -3.13
C LEU A 128 25.85 -3.89 -2.67
N ASP A 129 26.55 -2.95 -3.31
CA ASP A 129 27.86 -2.42 -2.93
C ASP A 129 27.81 -1.45 -1.74
N GLY A 130 26.62 -1.21 -1.15
CA GLY A 130 26.44 -0.44 0.09
C GLY A 130 25.73 0.90 -0.06
N GLN A 131 25.51 1.41 -1.28
CA GLN A 131 24.80 2.68 -1.53
C GLN A 131 23.28 2.50 -1.42
N LYS A 132 22.77 2.40 -0.20
CA LYS A 132 21.36 2.03 0.06
C LYS A 132 20.32 3.02 -0.48
N ASP A 133 20.72 4.28 -0.69
CA ASP A 133 19.85 5.35 -1.20
C ASP A 133 19.56 5.22 -2.70
N GLU A 134 20.35 4.42 -3.43
CA GLU A 134 20.14 4.15 -4.87
C GLU A 134 18.80 3.46 -5.17
N LEU A 135 18.30 2.63 -4.25
CA LEU A 135 17.05 1.91 -4.42
C LEU A 135 16.09 2.15 -3.24
N PRO A 136 15.06 2.97 -3.42
CA PRO A 136 14.01 3.16 -2.42
C PRO A 136 13.09 1.92 -2.38
N THR A 137 13.59 0.84 -1.76
CA THR A 137 12.89 -0.43 -1.67
C THR A 137 11.60 -0.31 -0.87
N ILE A 138 10.53 -0.93 -1.36
CA ILE A 138 9.26 -1.03 -0.66
C ILE A 138 9.12 -2.38 0.03
N ARG A 139 8.40 -2.41 1.15
CA ARG A 139 7.99 -3.68 1.78
C ARG A 139 6.92 -4.34 0.93
N ILE A 140 7.17 -5.56 0.51
CA ILE A 140 6.17 -6.36 -0.19
C ILE A 140 5.32 -7.09 0.85
N PRO A 141 3.98 -6.97 0.75
CA PRO A 141 3.09 -7.73 1.60
C PRO A 141 3.13 -9.23 1.24
N THR A 142 2.94 -10.09 2.22
CA THR A 142 2.76 -11.52 1.98
C THR A 142 1.48 -11.78 1.16
N VAL A 143 1.32 -12.97 0.61
CA VAL A 143 0.11 -13.35 -0.14
C VAL A 143 -1.15 -13.19 0.73
N ALA A 144 -1.09 -13.63 2.00
CA ALA A 144 -2.20 -13.48 2.95
C ALA A 144 -2.54 -12.01 3.25
N GLU A 145 -1.51 -11.17 3.43
CA GLU A 145 -1.70 -9.72 3.61
C GLU A 145 -2.30 -9.05 2.35
N GLN A 146 -1.90 -9.49 1.15
CA GLN A 146 -2.50 -9.01 -0.10
C GLN A 146 -3.97 -9.38 -0.19
N GLN A 147 -4.31 -10.64 0.10
CA GLN A 147 -5.69 -11.12 0.09
C GLN A 147 -6.56 -10.34 1.10
N ARG A 148 -6.05 -10.15 2.32
CA ARG A 148 -6.74 -9.36 3.34
C ARG A 148 -6.97 -7.90 2.89
N ARG A 149 -5.98 -7.28 2.28
CA ARG A 149 -6.09 -5.92 1.73
C ARG A 149 -7.08 -5.85 0.57
N GLU A 150 -7.12 -6.88 -0.27
CA GLU A 150 -8.03 -6.95 -1.41
C GLU A 150 -9.49 -6.98 -0.97
N LEU A 151 -9.85 -7.70 0.09
CA LEU A 151 -11.20 -7.66 0.67
C LEU A 151 -11.65 -6.23 0.98
N GLY A 152 -10.78 -5.43 1.59
CA GLY A 152 -11.06 -4.02 1.88
C GLY A 152 -11.27 -3.17 0.62
N ARG A 153 -10.49 -3.42 -0.42
CA ARG A 153 -10.58 -2.72 -1.72
C ARG A 153 -11.82 -3.11 -2.49
N GLN A 154 -12.19 -4.38 -2.49
CA GLN A 154 -13.44 -4.88 -3.06
C GLN A 154 -14.66 -4.26 -2.36
N ARG A 155 -14.64 -4.21 -1.01
CA ARG A 155 -15.68 -3.52 -0.25
C ARG A 155 -15.79 -2.04 -0.63
N GLN A 156 -14.66 -1.36 -0.78
CA GLN A 156 -14.64 0.06 -1.19
C GLN A 156 -15.18 0.25 -2.61
N PHE A 157 -14.89 -0.66 -3.52
CA PHE A 157 -15.44 -0.68 -4.87
C PHE A 157 -16.97 -0.73 -4.83
N TRP A 158 -17.56 -1.71 -4.13
CA TRP A 158 -19.01 -1.84 -4.03
C TRP A 158 -19.68 -0.65 -3.34
N HIS A 159 -19.05 -0.10 -2.30
CA HIS A 159 -19.53 1.12 -1.65
C HIS A 159 -19.56 2.32 -2.62
N LYS A 160 -18.55 2.45 -3.48
CA LYS A 160 -18.51 3.47 -4.52
C LYS A 160 -19.61 3.26 -5.57
N GLN A 161 -19.85 2.01 -6.01
CA GLN A 161 -20.90 1.67 -6.95
C GLN A 161 -22.29 2.06 -6.40
N VAL A 162 -22.60 1.67 -5.16
CA VAL A 162 -23.86 2.07 -4.52
C VAL A 162 -24.05 3.59 -4.53
N ARG A 163 -23.00 4.33 -4.15
CA ARG A 163 -23.05 5.80 -4.14
C ARG A 163 -23.26 6.40 -5.54
N GLN A 164 -22.58 5.86 -6.54
CA GLN A 164 -22.71 6.33 -7.93
C GLN A 164 -24.13 6.10 -8.46
N LEU A 165 -24.68 4.90 -8.26
CA LEU A 165 -26.04 4.56 -8.66
C LEU A 165 -27.10 5.41 -7.92
N GLU A 166 -26.95 5.60 -6.60
CA GLU A 166 -27.84 6.47 -5.83
C GLU A 166 -27.79 7.92 -6.30
N ASN A 167 -26.61 8.42 -6.64
CA ASN A 167 -26.45 9.79 -7.14
C ASN A 167 -26.99 9.95 -8.56
N HIS A 168 -26.80 8.95 -9.41
CA HIS A 168 -27.36 8.93 -10.77
C HIS A 168 -28.90 9.01 -10.74
N GLY A 169 -29.55 8.20 -9.89
CA GLY A 169 -30.99 8.28 -9.72
C GLY A 169 -31.47 9.65 -9.22
N ARG A 170 -30.69 10.29 -8.29
CA ARG A 170 -31.02 11.65 -7.85
C ARG A 170 -30.90 12.68 -8.97
N ALA A 171 -29.87 12.57 -9.82
CA ALA A 171 -29.68 13.44 -10.95
C ALA A 171 -30.83 13.33 -11.95
N LEU A 172 -31.23 12.10 -12.30
CA LEU A 172 -32.38 11.84 -13.19
C LEU A 172 -33.68 12.50 -12.70
N ARG A 173 -34.02 12.32 -11.41
CA ARG A 173 -35.23 12.97 -10.88
C ARG A 173 -35.15 14.48 -10.84
N LEU A 174 -33.96 15.02 -10.53
CA LEU A 174 -33.73 16.44 -10.53
C LEU A 174 -33.89 17.05 -11.93
N GLU A 175 -33.34 16.38 -12.94
CA GLU A 175 -33.36 16.84 -14.33
C GLU A 175 -34.79 16.86 -14.90
N HIS A 176 -35.57 15.81 -14.63
CA HIS A 176 -36.89 15.64 -15.26
C HIS A 176 -38.09 16.13 -14.44
N GLU A 177 -37.97 16.22 -13.12
CA GLU A 177 -39.08 16.61 -12.24
C GLU A 177 -38.73 17.83 -11.33
N LEU A 178 -37.49 18.33 -11.39
CA LEU A 178 -36.99 19.41 -10.47
C LEU A 178 -37.13 19.02 -8.98
N LYS A 179 -37.17 17.70 -8.68
CA LYS A 179 -37.28 17.14 -7.34
C LYS A 179 -36.06 16.27 -7.02
N THR A 180 -35.70 16.18 -5.75
CA THR A 180 -34.59 15.32 -5.30
C THR A 180 -35.10 14.00 -4.74
N LEU A 181 -34.32 12.93 -4.92
CA LEU A 181 -34.54 11.68 -4.20
C LEU A 181 -33.88 11.73 -2.82
N PRO A 182 -34.54 11.24 -1.76
CA PRO A 182 -33.95 11.22 -0.42
C PRO A 182 -32.74 10.27 -0.33
N ALA A 183 -31.87 10.45 0.65
CA ALA A 183 -30.76 9.54 0.88
C ALA A 183 -31.27 8.11 1.09
N GLY A 184 -30.66 7.13 0.40
CA GLY A 184 -31.07 5.73 0.45
C GLY A 184 -32.46 5.48 -0.14
N TRP A 185 -32.85 6.22 -1.15
CA TRP A 185 -34.14 6.13 -1.85
C TRP A 185 -34.44 4.73 -2.39
N ALA A 186 -33.44 3.96 -2.75
CA ALA A 186 -33.57 2.62 -3.29
C ALA A 186 -34.03 1.56 -2.25
N GLY A 187 -34.03 1.92 -0.95
CA GLY A 187 -34.51 1.03 0.11
C GLY A 187 -36.01 0.74 0.03
N PRO A 188 -36.46 -0.50 0.42
CA PRO A 188 -37.84 -0.95 0.18
C PRO A 188 -38.90 0.03 0.66
N ARG A 189 -38.81 0.47 1.93
CA ARG A 189 -39.82 1.40 2.53
C ARG A 189 -39.83 2.76 1.85
N LYS A 190 -38.68 3.30 1.46
CA LYS A 190 -38.60 4.61 0.79
C LYS A 190 -39.08 4.51 -0.65
N TRP A 191 -38.74 3.43 -1.33
CA TRP A 191 -39.21 3.17 -2.70
C TRP A 191 -40.74 3.09 -2.80
N GLN A 192 -41.38 2.35 -1.91
CA GLN A 192 -42.82 2.29 -1.86
C GLN A 192 -43.50 3.65 -1.69
N ARG A 193 -42.92 4.55 -0.87
CA ARG A 193 -43.41 5.92 -0.71
C ARG A 193 -43.18 6.80 -1.92
N LEU A 194 -42.14 6.53 -2.69
CA LEU A 194 -41.78 7.30 -3.87
C LEU A 194 -42.57 6.91 -5.12
N LEU A 195 -42.96 5.63 -5.23
CA LEU A 195 -43.65 5.12 -6.40
C LEU A 195 -44.83 5.98 -6.90
N PRO A 196 -45.77 6.42 -6.03
CA PRO A 196 -46.88 7.24 -6.47
C PRO A 196 -46.50 8.66 -6.89
N GLU A 197 -45.29 9.11 -6.50
CA GLU A 197 -44.81 10.46 -6.84
C GLU A 197 -43.95 10.49 -8.11
N LEU A 198 -43.56 9.32 -8.65
CA LEU A 198 -42.75 9.22 -9.84
C LEU A 198 -43.60 9.22 -11.11
N SER A 199 -43.18 9.98 -12.10
CA SER A 199 -43.75 9.94 -13.43
C SER A 199 -43.56 8.56 -14.09
N ASP A 200 -44.42 8.24 -15.04
CA ASP A 200 -44.35 7.02 -15.84
C ASP A 200 -43.03 6.96 -16.64
N PHE A 201 -42.46 8.09 -16.95
CA PHE A 201 -41.13 8.17 -17.57
C PHE A 201 -40.02 7.75 -16.62
N LEU A 202 -39.99 8.24 -15.37
CA LEU A 202 -38.87 7.99 -14.44
C LEU A 202 -38.90 6.59 -13.84
N ARG A 203 -40.07 6.02 -13.62
CA ARG A 203 -40.19 4.70 -12.98
C ARG A 203 -39.36 3.60 -13.66
N PRO A 204 -39.46 3.36 -14.99
CA PRO A 204 -38.70 2.31 -15.68
C PRO A 204 -37.19 2.60 -15.69
N HIS A 205 -36.74 3.85 -15.51
CA HIS A 205 -35.33 4.20 -15.45
C HIS A 205 -34.73 4.02 -14.04
N LEU A 206 -35.52 4.23 -12.99
CA LEU A 206 -35.07 4.09 -11.60
C LEU A 206 -35.15 2.65 -11.08
N GLU A 207 -36.06 1.81 -11.56
CA GLU A 207 -36.15 0.41 -11.14
C GLU A 207 -34.91 -0.43 -11.38
N PRO A 208 -34.25 -0.39 -12.56
CA PRO A 208 -32.99 -1.09 -12.79
C PRO A 208 -31.88 -0.62 -11.87
N LEU A 209 -31.78 0.69 -11.63
CA LEU A 209 -30.79 1.26 -10.70
C LEU A 209 -31.04 0.74 -9.28
N ARG A 210 -32.30 0.68 -8.85
CA ARG A 210 -32.68 0.15 -7.54
C ARG A 210 -32.29 -1.32 -7.40
N ALA A 211 -32.54 -2.15 -8.41
CA ALA A 211 -32.16 -3.56 -8.41
C ALA A 211 -30.62 -3.74 -8.28
N GLN A 212 -29.87 -2.96 -9.04
CA GLN A 212 -28.41 -2.97 -8.96
C GLN A 212 -27.89 -2.49 -7.59
N ILE A 213 -28.49 -1.45 -7.01
CA ILE A 213 -28.19 -0.97 -5.66
C ILE A 213 -28.44 -2.06 -4.62
N ALA A 214 -29.54 -2.79 -4.72
CA ALA A 214 -29.87 -3.88 -3.81
C ALA A 214 -28.83 -5.01 -3.90
N SER A 215 -28.49 -5.46 -5.09
CA SER A 215 -27.44 -6.46 -5.33
C SER A 215 -26.07 -6.01 -4.79
N ALA A 216 -25.67 -4.79 -5.10
CA ALA A 216 -24.41 -4.22 -4.61
C ALA A 216 -24.36 -4.13 -3.06
N LYS A 217 -25.49 -3.83 -2.40
CA LYS A 217 -25.58 -3.79 -0.93
C LYS A 217 -25.44 -5.18 -0.31
N VAL A 218 -25.93 -6.24 -0.96
CA VAL A 218 -25.72 -7.62 -0.50
C VAL A 218 -24.22 -7.96 -0.52
N GLN A 219 -23.51 -7.65 -1.61
CA GLN A 219 -22.06 -7.87 -1.69
C GLN A 219 -21.30 -7.04 -0.64
N LEU A 220 -21.71 -5.79 -0.43
CA LEU A 220 -21.13 -4.91 0.55
C LEU A 220 -21.30 -5.45 1.99
N ALA A 221 -22.46 -5.96 2.35
CA ALA A 221 -22.73 -6.59 3.64
C ALA A 221 -21.86 -7.84 3.83
N ARG A 222 -21.88 -8.78 2.87
CA ARG A 222 -21.06 -10.00 2.91
C ARG A 222 -19.57 -9.70 3.15
N LEU A 223 -19.00 -8.74 2.39
CA LEU A 223 -17.60 -8.35 2.56
C LEU A 223 -17.35 -7.68 3.91
N SER A 224 -18.31 -6.89 4.42
CA SER A 224 -18.19 -6.26 5.74
C SER A 224 -18.13 -7.30 6.85
N ASP A 225 -19.01 -8.27 6.84
CA ASP A 225 -19.06 -9.37 7.82
C ASP A 225 -17.76 -10.20 7.78
N GLN A 226 -17.29 -10.53 6.57
CA GLN A 226 -16.03 -11.25 6.38
C GLN A 226 -14.82 -10.45 6.91
N ILE A 227 -14.78 -9.15 6.70
CA ILE A 227 -13.70 -8.28 7.19
C ILE A 227 -13.78 -8.12 8.71
N GLU A 228 -14.97 -7.98 9.29
CA GLU A 228 -15.18 -7.82 10.73
C GLU A 228 -14.81 -9.08 11.51
N SER A 229 -15.02 -10.25 10.94
CA SER A 229 -14.63 -11.53 11.55
C SER A 229 -13.13 -11.71 11.71
N LEU A 230 -12.31 -10.93 10.96
CA LEU A 230 -10.84 -10.96 11.08
C LEU A 230 -10.31 -10.25 12.36
N VAL A 231 -11.14 -9.50 13.07
CA VAL A 231 -10.77 -8.81 14.32
C VAL A 231 -11.38 -9.52 15.51
N THR A 232 -10.53 -10.11 16.34
CA THR A 232 -10.92 -10.82 17.57
C THR A 232 -10.83 -9.96 18.84
N GLU A 233 -10.18 -8.80 18.74
CA GLU A 233 -9.92 -7.92 19.88
C GLU A 233 -11.19 -7.26 20.42
N ALA A 234 -11.33 -7.24 21.73
CA ALA A 234 -12.37 -6.52 22.47
C ALA A 234 -11.81 -6.11 23.86
N PRO A 235 -12.20 -4.96 24.41
CA PRO A 235 -13.08 -3.94 23.83
C PRO A 235 -12.34 -2.92 22.95
N LEU A 236 -13.01 -2.43 21.90
CA LEU A 236 -12.49 -1.33 21.08
C LEU A 236 -13.01 0.03 21.58
N PRO A 237 -12.23 1.11 21.43
CA PRO A 237 -12.70 2.46 21.75
C PRO A 237 -13.96 2.82 20.93
N LYS A 238 -14.99 3.38 21.58
CA LYS A 238 -16.18 3.86 20.87
C LYS A 238 -15.78 4.82 19.72
N GLY A 239 -16.31 4.59 18.53
CA GLY A 239 -15.95 5.34 17.32
C GLY A 239 -14.91 4.66 16.43
N LEU A 240 -14.17 3.66 16.95
CA LEU A 240 -13.27 2.80 16.19
C LEU A 240 -13.85 1.38 16.17
N GLY A 241 -14.75 1.11 15.23
CA GLY A 241 -15.38 -0.21 15.09
C GLY A 241 -14.45 -1.26 14.46
N ARG A 242 -14.81 -2.56 14.63
CA ARG A 242 -14.07 -3.71 14.09
C ARG A 242 -13.77 -3.56 12.61
N LEU A 243 -14.78 -3.20 11.82
CA LEU A 243 -14.61 -2.97 10.37
C LEU A 243 -13.52 -1.95 10.05
N THR A 244 -13.52 -0.79 10.71
CA THR A 244 -12.54 0.26 10.45
C THR A 244 -11.14 -0.19 10.83
N LEU A 245 -11.00 -0.86 11.96
CA LEU A 245 -9.72 -1.38 12.43
C LEU A 245 -9.16 -2.45 11.48
N SER A 246 -10.00 -3.43 11.10
CA SER A 246 -9.60 -4.48 10.15
C SER A 246 -9.18 -3.92 8.79
N LEU A 247 -9.88 -2.91 8.29
CA LEU A 247 -9.51 -2.23 7.04
C LEU A 247 -8.17 -1.49 7.16
N LEU A 248 -7.92 -0.82 8.29
CA LEU A 248 -6.64 -0.15 8.56
C LEU A 248 -5.50 -1.17 8.65
N ASP A 249 -5.68 -2.26 9.38
CA ASP A 249 -4.70 -3.34 9.52
C ASP A 249 -4.42 -4.01 8.17
N GLY A 250 -5.44 -4.23 7.35
CA GLY A 250 -5.29 -4.75 5.98
C GLY A 250 -4.47 -3.84 5.07
N GLU A 251 -4.63 -2.53 5.16
CA GLU A 251 -3.87 -1.57 4.35
C GLU A 251 -2.46 -1.31 4.89
N VAL A 252 -2.27 -1.33 6.20
CA VAL A 252 -0.95 -1.15 6.83
C VAL A 252 -0.14 -2.45 6.76
N CYS A 253 -0.78 -3.60 6.85
CA CYS A 253 -0.25 -4.96 6.93
C CYS A 253 0.53 -5.22 8.23
N ASP A 254 1.58 -4.47 8.47
CA ASP A 254 2.46 -4.60 9.63
C ASP A 254 2.78 -3.24 10.22
N TRP A 255 2.33 -3.00 11.44
CA TRP A 255 2.58 -1.75 12.18
C TRP A 255 4.03 -1.66 12.72
N HIS A 256 4.71 -2.79 12.95
CA HIS A 256 6.09 -2.81 13.45
C HIS A 256 7.11 -2.33 12.41
N ARG A 257 6.75 -2.29 11.13
CA ARG A 257 7.60 -1.75 10.07
C ARG A 257 7.94 -0.25 10.25
N PHE A 258 7.13 0.48 11.01
CA PHE A 258 7.37 1.89 11.28
C PHE A 258 8.35 2.06 12.43
N LYS A 259 9.56 2.52 12.13
CA LYS A 259 10.65 2.64 13.11
C LYS A 259 10.43 3.77 14.13
N HIS A 260 9.73 4.83 13.76
CA HIS A 260 9.53 6.02 14.60
C HIS A 260 8.18 6.69 14.32
N ARG A 261 7.70 7.52 15.26
CA ARG A 261 6.38 8.17 15.26
C ARG A 261 6.03 9.01 14.01
N LYS A 262 7.04 9.53 13.29
CA LYS A 262 6.80 10.32 12.07
C LYS A 262 6.38 9.43 10.89
N ALA A 263 6.86 8.18 10.86
CA ALA A 263 6.64 7.26 9.73
C ALA A 263 5.14 6.91 9.49
N PRO A 264 4.33 6.49 10.50
CA PRO A 264 2.90 6.27 10.27
C PRO A 264 2.16 7.54 9.83
N GLY A 265 2.52 8.71 10.40
CA GLY A 265 1.95 9.99 9.97
C GLY A 265 2.24 10.32 8.50
N SER A 266 3.48 10.11 8.06
CA SER A 266 3.88 10.31 6.67
C SER A 266 3.20 9.31 5.73
N TYR A 267 3.09 8.05 6.15
CA TYR A 267 2.42 7.00 5.37
C TYR A 267 0.96 7.32 5.02
N THR A 268 0.29 8.16 5.81
CA THR A 268 -1.08 8.60 5.51
C THR A 268 -1.15 9.62 4.37
N GLY A 269 -0.06 10.32 4.06
CA GLY A 269 -0.03 11.48 3.17
C GLY A 269 -0.83 12.68 3.73
N CYS A 270 -0.99 12.75 5.06
CA CYS A 270 -1.60 13.87 5.76
C CYS A 270 -0.57 14.91 6.26
N CYS A 271 0.70 14.75 5.90
CA CYS A 271 1.72 15.75 6.19
C CYS A 271 1.55 16.97 5.29
N PRO A 272 1.71 18.18 5.81
CA PRO A 272 1.73 19.37 4.96
C PRO A 272 2.97 19.29 4.04
N SER A 273 2.82 19.75 2.81
CA SER A 273 3.96 20.06 1.96
C SER A 273 4.72 21.25 2.55
N GLU A 274 6.03 21.22 2.47
CA GLU A 274 6.89 22.27 2.96
C GLU A 274 7.62 22.92 1.79
N HIS A 275 7.55 24.23 1.73
CA HIS A 275 8.30 25.06 0.78
C HIS A 275 9.16 26.00 1.59
N THR A 276 10.40 25.58 1.86
CA THR A 276 11.36 26.37 2.65
C THR A 276 12.39 26.98 1.72
N SER A 277 12.56 28.28 1.81
CA SER A 277 13.61 29.03 1.13
C SER A 277 14.30 29.93 2.17
N GLY A 278 15.53 29.61 2.53
CA GLY A 278 16.26 30.29 3.60
C GLY A 278 15.54 30.21 4.95
N THR A 279 15.27 31.32 5.58
CA THR A 279 14.55 31.41 6.87
C THR A 279 13.03 31.35 6.75
N ASN A 280 12.48 31.43 5.53
CA ASN A 280 11.05 31.45 5.30
C ASN A 280 10.50 30.02 5.15
N VAL A 281 9.79 29.54 6.18
CA VAL A 281 9.09 28.23 6.17
C VAL A 281 7.63 28.46 5.78
N ARG A 282 7.23 27.97 4.60
CA ARG A 282 5.84 27.98 4.15
C ARG A 282 5.27 26.54 4.13
N GLN A 283 4.25 26.31 4.95
CA GLN A 283 3.50 25.04 4.91
C GLN A 283 2.33 25.15 3.93
N GLY A 284 2.30 24.25 2.95
CA GLY A 284 1.25 24.13 1.95
C GLY A 284 0.11 23.21 2.39
N SER A 285 -0.63 22.70 1.40
CA SER A 285 -1.63 21.65 1.59
C SER A 285 -0.96 20.32 1.94
N ILE A 286 -1.75 19.29 2.29
CA ILE A 286 -1.22 17.95 2.49
C ILE A 286 -0.59 17.40 1.21
N ASP A 287 0.52 16.69 1.33
CA ASP A 287 1.32 16.18 0.20
C ASP A 287 0.59 15.10 -0.62
N ARG A 288 -0.32 14.35 0.00
CA ARG A 288 -1.12 13.25 -0.58
C ARG A 288 -0.31 12.05 -1.13
N HIS A 289 1.00 12.03 -0.98
CA HIS A 289 1.88 10.95 -1.47
C HIS A 289 1.75 9.63 -0.69
N GLY A 290 1.01 9.63 0.42
CA GLY A 290 0.79 8.42 1.23
C GLY A 290 -0.40 7.57 0.76
N ASN A 291 -0.72 6.54 1.55
CA ASN A 291 -1.81 5.62 1.29
C ASN A 291 -3.18 6.31 1.38
N LYS A 292 -3.84 6.48 0.22
CA LYS A 292 -5.15 7.16 0.12
C LYS A 292 -6.26 6.41 0.88
N HIS A 293 -6.20 5.07 0.93
CA HIS A 293 -7.21 4.26 1.59
C HIS A 293 -7.13 4.43 3.11
N VAL A 294 -5.92 4.38 3.68
CA VAL A 294 -5.68 4.68 5.10
C VAL A 294 -6.13 6.09 5.46
N ARG A 295 -5.80 7.07 4.62
CA ARG A 295 -6.19 8.47 4.86
C ARG A 295 -7.71 8.65 4.99
N VAL A 296 -8.49 8.07 4.07
CA VAL A 296 -9.96 8.15 4.11
C VAL A 296 -10.51 7.51 5.38
N LEU A 297 -10.06 6.29 5.71
CA LEU A 297 -10.49 5.56 6.91
C LEU A 297 -10.19 6.33 8.20
N LEU A 298 -9.01 6.94 8.29
CA LEU A 298 -8.62 7.73 9.46
C LEU A 298 -9.46 9.02 9.60
N VAL A 299 -9.71 9.73 8.49
CA VAL A 299 -10.56 10.92 8.51
C VAL A 299 -11.99 10.59 8.97
N GLU A 300 -12.56 9.50 8.46
CA GLU A 300 -13.88 9.03 8.89
C GLU A 300 -13.88 8.57 10.36
N ALA A 301 -12.83 7.90 10.81
CA ALA A 301 -12.67 7.50 12.20
C ALA A 301 -12.57 8.71 13.14
N VAL A 302 -11.83 9.75 12.75
CA VAL A 302 -11.72 10.99 13.55
C VAL A 302 -13.08 11.63 13.79
N TRP A 303 -13.95 11.73 12.77
CA TRP A 303 -15.30 12.29 12.97
C TRP A 303 -16.10 11.51 14.02
N ARG A 304 -15.97 10.18 14.03
CA ARG A 304 -16.62 9.33 15.04
C ARG A 304 -15.98 9.50 16.44
N LEU A 305 -14.63 9.50 16.49
CA LEU A 305 -13.90 9.70 17.75
C LEU A 305 -14.20 11.07 18.38
N LEU A 306 -14.28 12.13 17.59
CA LEU A 306 -14.67 13.45 18.09
C LEU A 306 -16.06 13.46 18.74
N ARG A 307 -16.97 12.60 18.27
CA ARG A 307 -18.32 12.44 18.85
C ARG A 307 -18.33 11.56 20.10
N TYR A 308 -17.59 10.45 20.08
CA TYR A 308 -17.71 9.40 21.11
C TYR A 308 -16.58 9.38 22.14
N GLN A 309 -15.47 10.10 21.89
CA GLN A 309 -14.29 10.16 22.76
C GLN A 309 -13.96 11.60 23.14
N PRO A 310 -14.74 12.23 24.03
CA PRO A 310 -14.53 13.63 24.41
C PRO A 310 -13.18 13.85 25.11
N LEU A 311 -12.66 12.82 25.81
CA LEU A 311 -11.40 12.87 26.57
C LEU A 311 -10.17 12.47 25.73
N TRP A 312 -10.32 12.18 24.43
CA TRP A 312 -9.17 11.89 23.58
C TRP A 312 -8.20 13.08 23.59
N HIS A 313 -6.97 12.85 24.04
CA HIS A 313 -5.95 13.91 24.22
C HIS A 313 -5.74 14.78 22.98
N ALA A 314 -5.80 14.19 21.79
CA ALA A 314 -5.66 14.93 20.54
C ALA A 314 -6.85 15.87 20.28
N ARG A 315 -8.09 15.48 20.70
CA ARG A 315 -9.26 16.35 20.63
C ARG A 315 -9.09 17.60 21.48
N THR A 316 -8.67 17.44 22.73
CA THR A 316 -8.47 18.56 23.66
C THR A 316 -7.50 19.59 23.12
N LYS A 317 -6.38 19.12 22.55
CA LYS A 317 -5.36 19.98 21.92
C LYS A 317 -5.87 20.81 20.74
N PHE A 318 -6.86 20.30 20.01
CA PHE A 318 -7.33 20.92 18.77
C PHE A 318 -8.73 21.53 18.86
N ILE A 319 -9.44 21.40 19.99
CA ILE A 319 -10.84 21.82 20.13
C ILE A 319 -11.02 23.30 19.85
N GLN A 320 -10.14 24.16 20.34
CA GLN A 320 -10.16 25.60 20.10
C GLN A 320 -10.10 25.96 18.63
N ARG A 321 -9.34 25.20 17.83
CA ARG A 321 -9.22 25.41 16.38
C ARG A 321 -10.46 24.97 15.60
N MET A 322 -11.28 24.07 16.16
CA MET A 322 -12.48 23.56 15.50
C MET A 322 -13.71 24.46 15.64
N THR A 323 -13.71 25.32 16.65
CA THR A 323 -14.85 26.21 16.92
C THR A 323 -14.82 27.49 16.11
N THR A 324 -13.67 27.85 15.53
CA THR A 324 -13.44 29.20 15.00
C THR A 324 -13.91 29.42 13.54
N ALA A 325 -13.88 28.43 12.65
CA ALA A 325 -14.41 28.54 11.27
C ALA A 325 -14.49 27.18 10.58
N ASN A 326 -15.43 26.99 9.64
CA ASN A 326 -15.62 25.75 8.89
C ASN A 326 -14.38 25.28 8.11
N ALA A 327 -13.58 26.20 7.57
CA ALA A 327 -12.34 25.87 6.87
C ALA A 327 -11.25 25.32 7.80
N LEU A 328 -11.15 25.86 9.01
CA LEU A 328 -10.24 25.36 10.06
C LEU A 328 -10.65 23.98 10.55
N LYS A 329 -11.96 23.69 10.62
CA LYS A 329 -12.50 22.40 11.03
C LYS A 329 -12.01 21.26 10.14
N LYS A 330 -12.03 21.39 8.81
CA LYS A 330 -11.53 20.37 7.87
C LYS A 330 -10.03 20.17 8.00
N LYS A 331 -9.23 21.24 8.10
CA LYS A 331 -7.77 21.16 8.31
C LYS A 331 -7.44 20.46 9.63
N THR A 332 -8.18 20.77 10.68
CA THR A 332 -8.00 20.16 12.01
C THR A 332 -8.31 18.67 12.00
N VAL A 333 -9.37 18.23 11.33
CA VAL A 333 -9.70 16.81 11.19
C VAL A 333 -8.59 16.04 10.48
N VAL A 334 -7.96 16.61 9.46
CA VAL A 334 -6.83 15.98 8.77
C VAL A 334 -5.59 15.90 9.69
N ALA A 335 -5.32 16.93 10.49
CA ALA A 335 -4.26 16.90 11.48
C ALA A 335 -4.51 15.84 12.56
N LEU A 336 -5.77 15.68 13.01
CA LEU A 336 -6.18 14.63 13.93
C LEU A 336 -6.08 13.24 13.30
N ALA A 337 -6.37 13.09 12.01
CA ALA A 337 -6.18 11.82 11.30
C ALA A 337 -4.72 11.38 11.29
N ARG A 338 -3.80 12.32 11.09
CA ARG A 338 -2.36 12.06 11.22
C ARG A 338 -1.97 11.64 12.66
N GLN A 339 -2.53 12.32 13.67
CA GLN A 339 -2.29 11.95 15.08
C GLN A 339 -2.87 10.58 15.39
N LEU A 340 -4.08 10.28 14.93
CA LEU A 340 -4.71 8.96 15.11
C LEU A 340 -3.86 7.83 14.53
N ALA A 341 -3.20 8.06 13.39
CA ALA A 341 -2.26 7.06 12.82
C ALA A 341 -1.09 6.78 13.78
N VAL A 342 -0.59 7.80 14.47
CA VAL A 342 0.48 7.64 15.48
C VAL A 342 -0.04 6.91 16.72
N ASP A 343 -1.25 7.24 17.18
CA ASP A 343 -1.84 6.62 18.37
C ASP A 343 -2.15 5.13 18.10
N LEU A 344 -2.69 4.79 16.93
CA LEU A 344 -2.89 3.41 16.50
C LEU A 344 -1.58 2.63 16.38
N TRP A 345 -0.54 3.26 15.83
CA TRP A 345 0.78 2.64 15.77
C TRP A 345 1.34 2.33 17.16
N ARG A 346 1.25 3.27 18.10
CA ARG A 346 1.67 3.03 19.49
C ARG A 346 0.90 1.88 20.11
N TRP A 347 -0.40 1.92 20.01
CA TRP A 347 -1.27 0.86 20.52
C TRP A 347 -0.94 -0.51 19.91
N ARG A 348 -0.80 -0.60 18.58
CA ARG A 348 -0.49 -1.85 17.88
C ARG A 348 0.92 -2.39 18.13
N THR A 349 1.83 -1.55 18.57
CA THR A 349 3.23 -1.95 18.84
C THR A 349 3.58 -1.98 20.32
N GLY A 350 2.59 -1.79 21.22
CA GLY A 350 2.80 -1.79 22.68
C GLY A 350 3.68 -0.63 23.18
N ARG A 351 3.73 0.48 22.44
CA ARG A 351 4.55 1.68 22.78
C ARG A 351 3.70 2.79 23.42
N CYS A 352 2.74 2.41 24.25
CA CYS A 352 1.90 3.36 25.00
C CYS A 352 2.61 3.86 26.25
#